data_535fe6be048f047e98f28f5d1ecacae4
#
_entry.id   535fe6be048f047e98f28f5d1ecacae4
#
_cell.length_a   1.000
_cell.length_b   1.000
_cell.length_c   1.000
_cell.angle_alpha   90.00
_cell.angle_beta   90.00
_cell.angle_gamma   90.00
#
_symmetry.space_group_name_H-M   'P 1'
#
loop_
_entity.id
_entity.type
_entity.pdbx_description
1 polymer ?
#
loop_
_entity_poly.entity_id
_entity_poly.type
_entity_poly.pdbx_seq_one_letter_code
_entity_poly.pdbx_strand_id
1 'polypeptide(L)'
;MDVRNGFSDSTDIVSGSSGTVIDVPNLVSDVSSLNRLSETLESLLLEPLNSFADAKIVISGGREIDVHRCILSGRSPFFKNKFCDKNVKLLMKELASDYEIGFEAIISVLGYLYSGKVKGLPKDVCVCVDDDCSHEACRPAIDFMVEVLYAYHVFQIPEMVALWQKRLLDILDKASSDDILVILSVANTCGKSCEELLSKCINILVKSTVDFVTLDKALPEHLVKQIVDSRFDLGLDKPGSTSFPDKHIKRVHRALDSDDVELVTMLLREGHTTLDGSCALHYAVAYADAKTTTELLDLALADVNHKNSRGFSVLHIAAMRKEPNIIVSLLTKGARPADLTPDGRKALQISKRLTFDVTQGNCAFYSPHEIACLLY
;
A
#
# COMPACT_ATOMS: atom_id res chain seq x y z
N MET A 1 29.51 80.21 -11.01
CA MET A 1 29.45 80.39 -12.48
C MET A 1 28.45 79.34 -12.94
N ASP A 2 27.20 79.75 -13.03
CA ASP A 2 26.52 80.21 -14.23
C ASP A 2 26.23 79.04 -15.17
N VAL A 3 25.10 78.77 -15.74
CA VAL A 3 23.84 79.52 -15.94
C VAL A 3 22.83 78.57 -16.55
N ARG A 4 21.64 78.51 -16.08
CA ARG A 4 20.32 78.65 -16.76
C ARG A 4 20.04 77.91 -18.09
N ASN A 5 18.89 77.37 -18.13
CA ASN A 5 17.63 77.52 -18.89
C ASN A 5 17.18 76.15 -19.37
N GLY A 6 16.05 75.62 -19.15
CA GLY A 6 14.68 76.23 -19.23
C GLY A 6 14.13 76.10 -20.67
N PHE A 7 13.22 75.14 -20.90
CA PHE A 7 11.99 75.47 -21.63
C PHE A 7 11.06 74.21 -21.65
N SER A 8 9.85 74.50 -21.28
CA SER A 8 8.64 73.72 -21.45
C SER A 8 8.32 73.45 -22.93
N ASP A 9 7.76 72.33 -23.29
CA ASP A 9 6.50 72.41 -24.06
C ASP A 9 5.68 71.13 -23.93
N SER A 10 4.39 71.33 -23.83
CA SER A 10 3.31 70.39 -23.73
C SER A 10 2.98 69.78 -25.07
N THR A 11 2.71 68.47 -25.14
CA THR A 11 1.64 68.00 -26.04
C THR A 11 1.02 66.72 -25.45
N ASP A 12 -0.28 66.84 -25.15
CA ASP A 12 -1.21 65.77 -24.86
C ASP A 12 -1.26 64.76 -25.99
N ILE A 13 -1.12 63.46 -25.63
CA ILE A 13 -1.75 62.39 -26.40
C ILE A 13 -2.46 61.49 -25.42
N VAL A 14 -3.76 61.66 -25.34
CA VAL A 14 -4.73 60.72 -24.77
C VAL A 14 -4.73 59.47 -25.63
N SER A 15 -4.31 58.32 -25.07
CA SER A 15 -4.71 57.02 -25.56
C SER A 15 -5.19 56.20 -24.39
N GLY A 16 -6.52 56.09 -24.31
CA GLY A 16 -7.23 55.25 -23.34
C GLY A 16 -6.88 53.79 -23.54
N SER A 17 -6.23 53.24 -22.53
CA SER A 17 -6.22 51.80 -22.31
C SER A 17 -7.34 51.51 -21.30
N SER A 18 -8.47 51.04 -21.79
CA SER A 18 -9.52 50.45 -20.99
C SER A 18 -8.97 49.17 -20.37
N GLY A 19 -8.34 49.28 -19.22
CA GLY A 19 -8.12 48.15 -18.33
C GLY A 19 -9.51 47.67 -17.90
N THR A 20 -9.91 46.53 -18.42
CA THR A 20 -11.04 45.77 -17.89
C THR A 20 -10.74 45.47 -16.44
N VAL A 21 -11.34 46.22 -15.56
CA VAL A 21 -11.47 45.87 -14.15
C VAL A 21 -12.27 44.58 -14.12
N ILE A 22 -11.59 43.47 -13.86
CA ILE A 22 -12.27 42.20 -13.65
C ILE A 22 -13.08 42.35 -12.38
N ASP A 23 -14.39 42.39 -12.51
CA ASP A 23 -15.33 42.52 -11.40
C ASP A 23 -15.15 41.34 -10.44
N VAL A 24 -14.61 41.56 -9.28
CA VAL A 24 -14.44 40.55 -8.20
C VAL A 24 -15.76 39.86 -7.84
N PRO A 25 -16.96 40.47 -7.93
CA PRO A 25 -18.25 39.79 -7.76
C PRO A 25 -18.51 38.66 -8.75
N ASN A 26 -18.09 38.80 -10.01
CA ASN A 26 -18.29 37.76 -11.02
C ASN A 26 -17.47 36.49 -10.75
N LEU A 27 -16.23 36.62 -10.27
CA LEU A 27 -15.37 35.49 -9.89
C LEU A 27 -15.98 34.66 -8.75
N VAL A 28 -16.57 35.30 -7.75
CA VAL A 28 -17.23 34.60 -6.63
C VAL A 28 -18.48 33.86 -7.10
N SER A 29 -19.26 34.44 -8.02
CA SER A 29 -20.42 33.80 -8.63
C SER A 29 -20.03 32.60 -9.46
N ASP A 30 -18.95 32.69 -10.24
CA ASP A 30 -18.47 31.60 -11.10
C ASP A 30 -17.94 30.41 -10.26
N VAL A 31 -17.18 30.67 -9.20
CA VAL A 31 -16.71 29.63 -8.28
C VAL A 31 -17.87 28.92 -7.59
N SER A 32 -18.90 29.69 -7.15
CA SER A 32 -20.11 29.10 -6.55
C SER A 32 -20.86 28.20 -7.54
N SER A 33 -20.99 28.63 -8.78
CA SER A 33 -21.64 27.86 -9.83
C SER A 33 -20.88 26.57 -10.18
N LEU A 34 -19.54 26.64 -10.25
CA LEU A 34 -18.67 25.47 -10.44
C LEU A 34 -18.76 24.49 -9.28
N ASN A 35 -18.80 24.99 -8.05
CA ASN A 35 -18.98 24.14 -6.87
C ASN A 35 -20.31 23.41 -6.88
N ARG A 36 -21.42 24.08 -7.23
CA ARG A 36 -22.73 23.45 -7.38
C ARG A 36 -22.72 22.39 -8.47
N LEU A 37 -22.11 22.66 -9.63
CA LEU A 37 -21.97 21.67 -10.70
C LEU A 37 -21.18 20.44 -10.21
N SER A 38 -20.07 20.66 -9.54
CA SER A 38 -19.23 19.62 -8.94
C SER A 38 -20.02 18.74 -7.95
N GLU A 39 -20.80 19.34 -7.06
CA GLU A 39 -21.65 18.65 -6.10
C GLU A 39 -22.78 17.86 -6.78
N THR A 40 -23.41 18.46 -7.79
CA THR A 40 -24.45 17.79 -8.57
C THR A 40 -23.90 16.58 -9.32
N LEU A 41 -22.70 16.69 -9.92
CA LEU A 41 -22.07 15.56 -10.59
C LEU A 41 -21.69 14.46 -9.60
N GLU A 42 -21.19 14.81 -8.42
CA GLU A 42 -20.85 13.83 -7.39
C GLU A 42 -22.09 13.09 -6.88
N SER A 43 -23.22 13.77 -6.73
CA SER A 43 -24.49 13.14 -6.31
C SER A 43 -24.96 12.08 -7.28
N LEU A 44 -24.71 12.22 -8.60
CA LEU A 44 -25.04 11.20 -9.59
C LEU A 44 -24.29 9.88 -9.36
N LEU A 45 -23.10 9.92 -8.77
CA LEU A 45 -22.35 8.71 -8.43
C LEU A 45 -22.86 8.07 -7.13
N LEU A 46 -23.28 8.87 -6.14
CA LEU A 46 -23.62 8.42 -4.79
C LEU A 46 -25.10 8.03 -4.63
N GLU A 47 -25.97 8.48 -5.51
CA GLU A 47 -27.43 8.24 -5.46
C GLU A 47 -27.89 7.24 -6.52
N PRO A 48 -27.91 5.92 -6.22
CA PRO A 48 -28.22 4.88 -7.22
C PRO A 48 -29.64 4.97 -7.82
N LEU A 49 -30.59 5.59 -7.11
CA LEU A 49 -32.00 5.65 -7.51
C LEU A 49 -32.29 6.72 -8.58
N ASN A 50 -31.38 7.68 -8.78
CA ASN A 50 -31.54 8.78 -9.75
C ASN A 50 -30.57 8.66 -10.93
N SER A 51 -29.94 7.52 -11.10
CA SER A 51 -28.88 7.40 -12.06
C SER A 51 -29.42 7.18 -13.47
N PHE A 52 -29.09 8.11 -14.36
CA PHE A 52 -29.07 7.87 -15.82
C PHE A 52 -27.82 7.09 -16.21
N ALA A 53 -27.32 6.22 -15.31
CA ALA A 53 -26.14 5.44 -15.53
C ALA A 53 -26.30 4.51 -16.74
N ASP A 54 -25.31 4.49 -17.59
CA ASP A 54 -25.30 3.73 -18.83
C ASP A 54 -24.17 2.69 -18.90
N ALA A 55 -23.45 2.50 -17.79
CA ALA A 55 -22.45 1.46 -17.63
C ALA A 55 -22.27 1.08 -16.14
N LYS A 56 -21.56 -0.04 -15.91
CA LYS A 56 -21.25 -0.56 -14.57
C LYS A 56 -19.78 -0.93 -14.44
N ILE A 57 -19.21 -0.64 -13.27
CA ILE A 57 -17.91 -1.16 -12.86
C ILE A 57 -18.15 -2.24 -11.79
N VAL A 58 -17.59 -3.43 -12.03
CA VAL A 58 -17.69 -4.56 -11.09
C VAL A 58 -16.38 -4.76 -10.40
N ILE A 59 -16.41 -4.72 -9.08
CA ILE A 59 -15.26 -4.88 -8.20
C ILE A 59 -15.18 -6.32 -7.69
N SER A 60 -14.04 -6.70 -7.15
CA SER A 60 -13.86 -7.96 -6.43
C SER A 60 -14.96 -8.16 -5.38
N GLY A 61 -15.46 -9.40 -5.27
CA GLY A 61 -16.62 -9.70 -4.43
C GLY A 61 -17.98 -9.40 -5.09
N GLY A 62 -18.01 -8.99 -6.37
CA GLY A 62 -19.24 -8.86 -7.15
C GLY A 62 -20.04 -7.57 -6.90
N ARG A 63 -19.48 -6.60 -6.14
CA ARG A 63 -20.11 -5.28 -5.97
C ARG A 63 -20.11 -4.53 -7.30
N GLU A 64 -21.24 -3.95 -7.65
CA GLU A 64 -21.43 -3.16 -8.87
C GLU A 64 -21.55 -1.67 -8.52
N ILE A 65 -20.91 -0.82 -9.31
CA ILE A 65 -21.03 0.64 -9.24
C ILE A 65 -21.59 1.12 -10.55
N ASP A 66 -22.74 1.78 -10.50
CA ASP A 66 -23.36 2.41 -11.66
C ASP A 66 -22.59 3.67 -12.03
N VAL A 67 -22.21 3.81 -13.31
CA VAL A 67 -21.38 4.92 -13.81
C VAL A 67 -21.89 5.48 -15.13
N HIS A 68 -21.42 6.70 -15.46
CA HIS A 68 -21.80 7.42 -16.69
C HIS A 68 -20.62 7.45 -17.65
N ARG A 69 -20.73 6.79 -18.78
CA ARG A 69 -19.66 6.71 -19.79
C ARG A 69 -19.20 8.07 -20.27
N CYS A 70 -20.12 9.01 -20.46
CA CYS A 70 -19.79 10.36 -20.91
C CYS A 70 -18.90 11.11 -19.93
N ILE A 71 -19.15 11.00 -18.61
CA ILE A 71 -18.36 11.65 -17.56
C ILE A 71 -16.97 11.02 -17.51
N LEU A 72 -16.90 9.69 -17.38
CA LEU A 72 -15.62 8.98 -17.27
C LEU A 72 -14.76 9.15 -18.54
N SER A 73 -15.37 9.07 -19.73
CA SER A 73 -14.65 9.26 -21.01
C SER A 73 -14.15 10.70 -21.21
N GLY A 74 -14.86 11.67 -20.67
CA GLY A 74 -14.44 13.08 -20.72
C GLY A 74 -13.27 13.40 -19.77
N ARG A 75 -13.09 12.60 -18.72
CA ARG A 75 -12.11 12.83 -17.68
C ARG A 75 -10.87 11.94 -17.76
N SER A 76 -10.96 10.80 -18.46
CA SER A 76 -9.89 9.81 -18.56
C SER A 76 -9.78 9.24 -19.97
N PRO A 77 -8.58 9.33 -20.60
CA PRO A 77 -8.31 8.68 -21.88
C PRO A 77 -8.50 7.17 -21.82
N PHE A 78 -8.18 6.54 -20.69
CA PHE A 78 -8.38 5.12 -20.47
C PHE A 78 -9.85 4.73 -20.61
N PHE A 79 -10.76 5.38 -19.89
CA PHE A 79 -12.19 5.10 -20.00
C PHE A 79 -12.75 5.44 -21.37
N LYS A 80 -12.26 6.51 -21.98
CA LYS A 80 -12.64 6.84 -23.37
C LYS A 80 -12.37 5.67 -24.32
N ASN A 81 -11.20 5.06 -24.23
CA ASN A 81 -10.83 3.92 -25.05
C ASN A 81 -11.66 2.67 -24.71
N LYS A 82 -11.86 2.38 -23.41
CA LYS A 82 -12.61 1.19 -22.96
C LYS A 82 -14.11 1.25 -23.36
N PHE A 83 -14.69 2.42 -23.42
CA PHE A 83 -16.10 2.58 -23.81
C PHE A 83 -16.34 2.73 -25.32
N CYS A 84 -15.28 2.83 -26.14
CA CYS A 84 -15.41 2.81 -27.60
C CYS A 84 -16.10 1.53 -28.10
N ASP A 85 -15.84 0.39 -27.48
CA ASP A 85 -16.37 -0.93 -27.86
C ASP A 85 -17.81 -1.18 -27.38
N LYS A 86 -18.54 -0.15 -26.95
CA LYS A 86 -19.90 -0.23 -26.39
C LYS A 86 -20.02 -1.16 -25.17
N ASN A 87 -18.93 -1.43 -24.49
CA ASN A 87 -18.95 -2.20 -23.25
C ASN A 87 -19.78 -1.47 -22.18
N VAL A 88 -20.79 -2.13 -21.66
CA VAL A 88 -21.67 -1.60 -20.61
C VAL A 88 -21.18 -2.03 -19.22
N LYS A 89 -20.38 -3.11 -19.15
CA LYS A 89 -19.88 -3.70 -17.90
C LYS A 89 -18.37 -3.84 -17.96
N LEU A 90 -17.68 -3.23 -17.00
CA LEU A 90 -16.23 -3.28 -16.85
C LEU A 90 -15.86 -4.04 -15.59
N LEU A 91 -15.04 -5.08 -15.70
CA LEU A 91 -14.54 -5.86 -14.57
C LEU A 91 -13.22 -5.26 -14.07
N MET A 92 -13.16 -4.82 -12.82
CA MET A 92 -11.93 -4.24 -12.24
C MET A 92 -10.74 -5.20 -12.34
N LYS A 93 -10.96 -6.51 -12.15
CA LYS A 93 -9.93 -7.53 -12.29
C LYS A 93 -9.27 -7.56 -13.68
N GLU A 94 -10.00 -7.18 -14.74
CA GLU A 94 -9.48 -7.09 -16.10
C GLU A 94 -8.84 -5.73 -16.40
N LEU A 95 -9.27 -4.69 -15.67
CA LEU A 95 -8.75 -3.33 -15.82
C LEU A 95 -7.46 -3.10 -15.05
N ALA A 96 -7.34 -3.73 -13.90
CA ALA A 96 -6.24 -3.60 -12.95
C ALA A 96 -5.79 -5.01 -12.52
N SER A 97 -5.00 -5.68 -13.37
CA SER A 97 -4.62 -7.08 -13.18
C SER A 97 -3.47 -7.26 -12.17
N ASP A 98 -2.60 -6.27 -12.03
CA ASP A 98 -1.34 -6.42 -11.30
C ASP A 98 -1.47 -6.12 -9.80
N TYR A 99 -2.52 -5.39 -9.42
CA TYR A 99 -2.81 -5.06 -8.03
C TYR A 99 -4.31 -4.92 -7.80
N GLU A 100 -4.82 -5.52 -6.73
CA GLU A 100 -6.24 -5.45 -6.39
C GLU A 100 -6.59 -4.08 -5.82
N ILE A 101 -7.68 -3.48 -6.29
CA ILE A 101 -8.16 -2.18 -5.83
C ILE A 101 -9.47 -2.37 -5.10
N GLY A 102 -9.53 -1.96 -3.83
CA GLY A 102 -10.70 -2.05 -2.99
C GLY A 102 -11.81 -1.07 -3.36
N PHE A 103 -12.99 -1.33 -2.83
CA PHE A 103 -14.20 -0.54 -3.11
C PHE A 103 -14.04 0.94 -2.73
N GLU A 104 -13.52 1.22 -1.55
CA GLU A 104 -13.38 2.60 -1.04
C GLU A 104 -12.38 3.41 -1.88
N ALA A 105 -11.29 2.79 -2.33
CA ALA A 105 -10.33 3.42 -3.22
C ALA A 105 -10.97 3.76 -4.56
N ILE A 106 -11.74 2.85 -5.15
CA ILE A 106 -12.46 3.10 -6.41
C ILE A 106 -13.49 4.21 -6.26
N ILE A 107 -14.30 4.20 -5.19
CA ILE A 107 -15.28 5.28 -4.93
C ILE A 107 -14.57 6.63 -4.78
N SER A 108 -13.43 6.68 -4.10
CA SER A 108 -12.62 7.91 -3.99
C SER A 108 -12.14 8.42 -5.34
N VAL A 109 -11.62 7.53 -6.19
CA VAL A 109 -11.13 7.86 -7.53
C VAL A 109 -12.27 8.30 -8.46
N LEU A 110 -13.38 7.58 -8.46
CA LEU A 110 -14.57 7.97 -9.22
C LEU A 110 -15.13 9.31 -8.74
N GLY A 111 -15.18 9.52 -7.42
CA GLY A 111 -15.60 10.80 -6.84
C GLY A 111 -14.79 11.98 -7.38
N TYR A 112 -13.46 11.83 -7.53
CA TYR A 112 -12.62 12.83 -8.19
C TYR A 112 -12.96 12.99 -9.68
N LEU A 113 -13.18 11.91 -10.42
CA LEU A 113 -13.53 11.97 -11.85
C LEU A 113 -14.85 12.71 -12.06
N TYR A 114 -15.80 12.57 -11.15
CA TYR A 114 -17.10 13.26 -11.24
C TYR A 114 -17.00 14.71 -10.79
N SER A 115 -16.42 14.97 -9.63
CA SER A 115 -16.47 16.29 -8.98
C SER A 115 -15.26 17.17 -9.24
N GLY A 116 -14.09 16.60 -9.57
CA GLY A 116 -12.81 17.31 -9.58
C GLY A 116 -12.28 17.63 -8.19
N LYS A 117 -12.98 17.24 -7.12
CA LYS A 117 -12.57 17.51 -5.73
C LYS A 117 -11.65 16.40 -5.22
N VAL A 118 -10.50 16.78 -4.69
CA VAL A 118 -9.60 15.85 -3.98
C VAL A 118 -10.07 15.71 -2.55
N LYS A 119 -10.54 14.52 -2.18
CA LYS A 119 -10.91 14.21 -0.79
C LYS A 119 -9.68 13.85 0.05
N GLY A 120 -9.79 14.08 1.34
CA GLY A 120 -8.84 13.56 2.33
C GLY A 120 -8.96 12.04 2.48
N LEU A 121 -8.09 11.46 3.32
CA LEU A 121 -8.20 10.05 3.69
C LEU A 121 -9.50 9.82 4.50
N PRO A 122 -10.32 8.83 4.11
CA PRO A 122 -11.52 8.48 4.89
C PRO A 122 -11.10 7.86 6.22
N LYS A 123 -11.57 8.45 7.34
CA LYS A 123 -11.15 8.04 8.69
C LYS A 123 -11.60 6.63 9.05
N ASP A 124 -12.74 6.22 8.57
CA ASP A 124 -13.35 4.90 8.78
C ASP A 124 -12.63 3.76 8.03
N VAL A 125 -11.78 4.09 7.06
CA VAL A 125 -11.03 3.11 6.25
C VAL A 125 -9.53 3.17 6.55
N CYS A 126 -9.01 4.37 6.84
CA CYS A 126 -7.57 4.64 6.94
C CYS A 126 -7.05 4.60 8.38
N VAL A 127 -7.87 4.24 9.36
CA VAL A 127 -7.49 4.17 10.77
C VAL A 127 -7.43 2.71 11.20
N CYS A 128 -6.32 2.30 11.83
CA CYS A 128 -6.21 0.97 12.42
C CYS A 128 -6.90 0.91 13.80
N VAL A 129 -7.14 -0.30 14.30
CA VAL A 129 -7.82 -0.53 15.59
C VAL A 129 -6.87 -0.45 16.80
N ASP A 130 -5.64 0.01 16.63
CA ASP A 130 -4.68 0.20 17.74
C ASP A 130 -4.83 1.62 18.30
N ASP A 131 -5.34 1.74 19.53
CA ASP A 131 -5.56 3.02 20.21
C ASP A 131 -4.27 3.80 20.48
N ASP A 132 -3.13 3.12 20.53
CA ASP A 132 -1.80 3.71 20.74
C ASP A 132 -1.15 4.19 19.41
N CYS A 133 -1.84 4.04 18.27
CA CYS A 133 -1.32 4.42 16.97
C CYS A 133 -1.63 5.88 16.66
N SER A 134 -0.64 6.64 16.12
CA SER A 134 -0.86 8.01 15.64
C SER A 134 -1.71 8.10 14.36
N HIS A 135 -1.97 6.98 13.70
CA HIS A 135 -2.69 6.84 12.43
C HIS A 135 -2.15 7.64 11.25
N GLU A 136 -0.92 8.15 11.34
CA GLU A 136 -0.30 8.93 10.26
C GLU A 136 0.21 8.05 9.12
N ALA A 137 0.75 6.86 9.45
CA ALA A 137 1.31 5.90 8.50
C ALA A 137 0.99 4.46 8.93
N CYS A 138 -0.22 4.21 9.43
CA CYS A 138 -0.66 2.84 9.71
C CYS A 138 -1.02 2.09 8.43
N ARG A 139 -1.00 0.76 8.50
CA ARG A 139 -1.20 -0.10 7.33
C ARG A 139 -2.48 0.21 6.55
N PRO A 140 -3.66 0.41 7.17
CA PRO A 140 -4.87 0.75 6.42
C PRO A 140 -4.75 2.06 5.62
N ALA A 141 -4.07 3.08 6.17
CA ALA A 141 -3.83 4.32 5.44
C ALA A 141 -2.92 4.10 4.23
N ILE A 142 -1.86 3.30 4.40
CA ILE A 142 -0.91 2.98 3.33
C ILE A 142 -1.59 2.15 2.25
N ASP A 143 -2.31 1.09 2.63
CA ASP A 143 -3.04 0.24 1.68
C ASP A 143 -4.01 1.07 0.83
N PHE A 144 -4.81 1.95 1.45
CA PHE A 144 -5.69 2.86 0.72
C PHE A 144 -4.92 3.79 -0.22
N MET A 145 -3.81 4.40 0.23
CA MET A 145 -3.03 5.33 -0.59
C MET A 145 -2.39 4.65 -1.80
N VAL A 146 -1.86 3.43 -1.64
CA VAL A 146 -1.27 2.68 -2.77
C VAL A 146 -2.33 2.20 -3.75
N GLU A 147 -3.50 1.78 -3.27
CA GLU A 147 -4.63 1.42 -4.14
C GLU A 147 -5.10 2.60 -4.98
N VAL A 148 -5.25 3.77 -4.37
CA VAL A 148 -5.67 5.00 -5.06
C VAL A 148 -4.59 5.46 -6.05
N LEU A 149 -3.31 5.43 -5.66
CA LEU A 149 -2.18 5.74 -6.56
C LEU A 149 -2.21 4.83 -7.80
N TYR A 150 -2.35 3.52 -7.58
CA TYR A 150 -2.39 2.54 -8.66
C TYR A 150 -3.62 2.74 -9.56
N ALA A 151 -4.80 3.00 -8.98
CA ALA A 151 -6.01 3.29 -9.74
C ALA A 151 -5.86 4.52 -10.65
N TYR A 152 -5.29 5.62 -10.14
CA TYR A 152 -5.03 6.80 -10.96
C TYR A 152 -3.99 6.55 -12.06
N HIS A 153 -2.98 5.70 -11.79
CA HIS A 153 -2.03 5.27 -12.81
C HIS A 153 -2.72 4.49 -13.93
N VAL A 154 -3.51 3.47 -13.59
CA VAL A 154 -4.28 2.66 -14.55
C VAL A 154 -5.25 3.51 -15.36
N PHE A 155 -5.95 4.43 -14.71
CA PHE A 155 -6.94 5.31 -15.36
C PHE A 155 -6.32 6.51 -16.09
N GLN A 156 -4.98 6.60 -16.14
CA GLN A 156 -4.24 7.63 -16.87
C GLN A 156 -4.58 9.06 -16.42
N ILE A 157 -4.49 9.33 -15.12
CA ILE A 157 -4.74 10.63 -14.50
C ILE A 157 -3.43 11.13 -13.82
N PRO A 158 -2.48 11.67 -14.60
CA PRO A 158 -1.11 11.92 -14.15
C PRO A 158 -1.01 12.95 -13.04
N GLU A 159 -1.87 13.96 -13.00
CA GLU A 159 -1.89 14.97 -11.93
C GLU A 159 -2.22 14.36 -10.57
N MET A 160 -3.08 13.34 -10.55
CA MET A 160 -3.43 12.63 -9.32
C MET A 160 -2.36 11.60 -8.92
N VAL A 161 -1.70 10.98 -9.89
CA VAL A 161 -0.53 10.13 -9.63
C VAL A 161 0.55 10.95 -8.92
N ALA A 162 0.87 12.14 -9.42
CA ALA A 162 1.86 13.03 -8.80
C ALA A 162 1.47 13.45 -7.37
N LEU A 163 0.18 13.77 -7.15
CA LEU A 163 -0.33 14.16 -5.83
C LEU A 163 -0.21 13.02 -4.81
N TRP A 164 -0.64 11.81 -5.18
CA TRP A 164 -0.62 10.66 -4.27
C TRP A 164 0.79 10.11 -4.05
N GLN A 165 1.65 10.17 -5.07
CA GLN A 165 3.07 9.92 -4.90
C GLN A 165 3.67 10.85 -3.84
N LYS A 166 3.38 12.16 -3.89
CA LYS A 166 3.86 13.11 -2.90
C LYS A 166 3.37 12.77 -1.48
N ARG A 167 2.08 12.44 -1.33
CA ARG A 167 1.53 12.02 -0.02
C ARG A 167 2.24 10.79 0.56
N LEU A 168 2.53 9.80 -0.28
CA LEU A 168 3.31 8.63 0.16
C LEU A 168 4.74 9.01 0.53
N LEU A 169 5.39 9.90 -0.24
CA LEU A 169 6.73 10.40 0.08
C LEU A 169 6.79 11.10 1.45
N ASP A 170 5.74 11.84 1.81
CA ASP A 170 5.65 12.59 3.07
C ASP A 170 5.55 11.68 4.31
N ILE A 171 5.14 10.42 4.15
CA ILE A 171 4.96 9.46 5.25
C ILE A 171 6.01 8.36 5.30
N LEU A 172 6.94 8.26 4.34
CA LEU A 172 7.90 7.17 4.26
C LEU A 172 8.75 7.00 5.52
N ASP A 173 9.16 8.10 6.14
CA ASP A 173 9.99 8.07 7.36
C ASP A 173 9.23 7.52 8.59
N LYS A 174 7.90 7.47 8.53
CA LYS A 174 7.02 6.97 9.60
C LYS A 174 6.51 5.55 9.33
N ALA A 175 6.65 5.08 8.09
CA ALA A 175 6.22 3.76 7.66
C ALA A 175 7.17 2.67 8.16
N SER A 176 6.63 1.48 8.44
CA SER A 176 7.46 0.32 8.77
C SER A 176 8.17 -0.22 7.51
N SER A 177 9.26 -0.97 7.69
CA SER A 177 9.96 -1.59 6.56
C SER A 177 9.06 -2.53 5.73
N ASP A 178 8.12 -3.20 6.38
CA ASP A 178 7.17 -4.09 5.72
C ASP A 178 6.12 -3.30 4.91
N ASP A 179 5.74 -2.11 5.37
CA ASP A 179 4.86 -1.22 4.62
C ASP A 179 5.58 -0.57 3.43
N ILE A 180 6.87 -0.26 3.60
CA ILE A 180 7.70 0.26 2.50
C ILE A 180 7.84 -0.78 1.38
N LEU A 181 7.88 -2.08 1.68
CA LEU A 181 7.87 -3.14 0.67
C LEU A 181 6.60 -3.08 -0.19
N VAL A 182 5.43 -2.83 0.42
CA VAL A 182 4.17 -2.68 -0.31
C VAL A 182 4.17 -1.43 -1.19
N ILE A 183 4.62 -0.29 -0.64
CA ILE A 183 4.74 0.95 -1.41
C ILE A 183 5.68 0.77 -2.59
N LEU A 184 6.84 0.12 -2.38
CA LEU A 184 7.82 -0.14 -3.43
C LEU A 184 7.27 -1.05 -4.53
N SER A 185 6.54 -2.10 -4.18
CA SER A 185 5.91 -3.00 -5.14
C SER A 185 4.97 -2.26 -6.08
N VAL A 186 4.09 -1.41 -5.52
CA VAL A 186 3.15 -0.61 -6.32
C VAL A 186 3.87 0.48 -7.12
N ALA A 187 4.86 1.16 -6.53
CA ALA A 187 5.67 2.15 -7.26
C ALA A 187 6.39 1.53 -8.46
N ASN A 188 6.90 0.31 -8.31
CA ASN A 188 7.52 -0.44 -9.42
C ASN A 188 6.52 -0.75 -10.54
N THR A 189 5.29 -1.14 -10.20
CA THR A 189 4.23 -1.38 -11.18
C THR A 189 3.85 -0.09 -11.93
N CYS A 190 3.82 1.06 -11.24
CA CYS A 190 3.58 2.37 -11.85
C CYS A 190 4.77 2.88 -12.69
N GLY A 191 5.95 2.30 -12.53
CA GLY A 191 7.15 2.57 -13.33
C GLY A 191 7.59 4.04 -13.32
N LYS A 192 7.85 4.60 -14.50
CA LYS A 192 8.36 5.98 -14.65
C LYS A 192 7.51 7.06 -13.98
N SER A 193 6.23 6.83 -13.80
CA SER A 193 5.33 7.78 -13.15
C SER A 193 5.62 7.94 -11.64
N CYS A 194 6.32 6.98 -11.04
CA CYS A 194 6.61 6.93 -9.59
C CYS A 194 8.11 6.74 -9.30
N GLU A 195 9.01 7.22 -10.19
CA GLU A 195 10.45 7.00 -10.09
C GLU A 195 11.08 7.60 -8.81
N GLU A 196 10.61 8.76 -8.37
CA GLU A 196 11.08 9.38 -7.12
C GLU A 196 10.71 8.53 -5.89
N LEU A 197 9.45 8.06 -5.84
CA LEU A 197 8.96 7.19 -4.77
C LEU A 197 9.73 5.87 -4.74
N LEU A 198 9.93 5.25 -5.92
CA LEU A 198 10.69 4.03 -6.08
C LEU A 198 12.12 4.19 -5.56
N SER A 199 12.82 5.24 -5.97
CA SER A 199 14.21 5.52 -5.56
C SER A 199 14.34 5.73 -4.04
N LYS A 200 13.40 6.47 -3.42
CA LYS A 200 13.40 6.69 -1.97
C LYS A 200 13.12 5.41 -1.20
N CYS A 201 12.13 4.60 -1.62
CA CYS A 201 11.85 3.31 -0.99
C CYS A 201 13.06 2.38 -1.05
N ILE A 202 13.73 2.27 -2.20
CA ILE A 202 14.96 1.48 -2.33
C ILE A 202 16.02 1.97 -1.34
N ASN A 203 16.27 3.29 -1.26
CA ASN A 203 17.27 3.84 -0.34
C ASN A 203 16.97 3.54 1.13
N ILE A 204 15.69 3.52 1.54
CA ILE A 204 15.30 3.16 2.90
C ILE A 204 15.52 1.66 3.13
N LEU A 205 15.12 0.80 2.20
CA LEU A 205 15.28 -0.64 2.30
C LEU A 205 16.76 -1.07 2.30
N VAL A 206 17.62 -0.38 1.54
CA VAL A 206 19.08 -0.59 1.56
C VAL A 206 19.63 -0.42 2.98
N LYS A 207 19.17 0.59 3.72
CA LYS A 207 19.60 0.88 5.10
C LYS A 207 18.87 0.07 6.16
N SER A 208 17.80 -0.62 5.80
CA SER A 208 16.98 -1.40 6.73
C SER A 208 17.59 -2.76 7.04
N THR A 209 17.08 -3.40 8.10
CA THR A 209 17.47 -4.76 8.52
C THR A 209 16.62 -5.85 7.87
N VAL A 210 15.86 -5.55 6.81
CA VAL A 210 15.04 -6.54 6.11
C VAL A 210 15.95 -7.58 5.49
N ASP A 211 15.68 -8.86 5.78
CA ASP A 211 16.47 -9.99 5.31
C ASP A 211 16.20 -10.30 3.83
N PHE A 212 17.15 -11.03 3.22
CA PHE A 212 17.08 -11.41 1.82
C PHE A 212 15.81 -12.19 1.48
N VAL A 213 15.37 -13.10 2.36
CA VAL A 213 14.21 -13.96 2.11
C VAL A 213 12.94 -13.13 2.01
N THR A 214 12.77 -12.17 2.92
CA THR A 214 11.63 -11.23 2.88
C THR A 214 11.64 -10.38 1.61
N LEU A 215 12.82 -9.89 1.19
CA LEU A 215 12.94 -9.15 -0.07
C LEU A 215 12.59 -10.00 -1.29
N ASP A 216 13.13 -11.23 -1.37
CA ASP A 216 12.94 -12.16 -2.47
C ASP A 216 11.48 -12.61 -2.64
N LYS A 217 10.75 -12.73 -1.54
CA LYS A 217 9.32 -13.07 -1.55
C LYS A 217 8.40 -11.87 -1.86
N ALA A 218 8.82 -10.65 -1.52
CA ALA A 218 7.99 -9.46 -1.66
C ALA A 218 8.22 -8.68 -2.95
N LEU A 219 9.40 -8.81 -3.58
CA LEU A 219 9.82 -7.95 -4.68
C LEU A 219 10.30 -8.76 -5.90
N PRO A 220 10.20 -8.19 -7.11
CA PRO A 220 10.80 -8.76 -8.30
C PRO A 220 12.33 -8.85 -8.20
N GLU A 221 12.91 -9.87 -8.82
CA GLU A 221 14.35 -10.19 -8.76
C GLU A 221 15.28 -8.98 -9.05
N HIS A 222 14.92 -8.14 -10.03
CA HIS A 222 15.72 -6.97 -10.37
C HIS A 222 15.83 -5.94 -9.23
N LEU A 223 14.77 -5.73 -8.46
CA LEU A 223 14.77 -4.83 -7.28
C LEU A 223 15.55 -5.45 -6.12
N VAL A 224 15.37 -6.75 -5.88
CA VAL A 224 16.14 -7.49 -4.86
C VAL A 224 17.63 -7.37 -5.14
N LYS A 225 18.05 -7.62 -6.38
CA LYS A 225 19.42 -7.48 -6.81
C LYS A 225 19.94 -6.05 -6.60
N GLN A 226 19.19 -5.05 -7.02
CA GLN A 226 19.57 -3.64 -6.84
C GLN A 226 19.77 -3.27 -5.37
N ILE A 227 18.87 -3.72 -4.46
CA ILE A 227 18.98 -3.47 -3.03
C ILE A 227 20.21 -4.16 -2.45
N VAL A 228 20.44 -5.41 -2.80
CA VAL A 228 21.58 -6.21 -2.31
C VAL A 228 22.92 -5.64 -2.80
N ASP A 229 23.03 -5.33 -4.11
CA ASP A 229 24.23 -4.72 -4.69
C ASP A 229 24.54 -3.38 -4.00
N SER A 230 23.51 -2.55 -3.77
CA SER A 230 23.66 -1.27 -3.06
C SER A 230 24.09 -1.44 -1.59
N ARG A 231 23.60 -2.47 -0.88
CA ARG A 231 24.05 -2.80 0.49
C ARG A 231 25.50 -3.18 0.51
N PHE A 232 25.94 -3.98 -0.47
CA PHE A 232 27.33 -4.40 -0.60
C PHE A 232 28.25 -3.20 -0.87
N ASP A 233 27.89 -2.32 -1.80
CA ASP A 233 28.65 -1.12 -2.14
C ASP A 233 28.80 -0.16 -0.94
N LEU A 234 27.80 -0.08 -0.08
CA LEU A 234 27.85 0.71 1.15
C LEU A 234 28.56 0.00 2.33
N GLY A 235 29.02 -1.23 2.13
CA GLY A 235 29.70 -2.02 3.18
C GLY A 235 28.78 -2.40 4.36
N LEU A 236 27.47 -2.38 4.16
CA LEU A 236 26.47 -2.79 5.16
C LEU A 236 26.43 -4.31 5.30
N ASP A 237 26.66 -5.02 4.21
CA ASP A 237 26.80 -6.47 4.17
C ASP A 237 28.27 -6.84 4.05
N LYS A 238 28.82 -7.55 5.05
CA LYS A 238 30.19 -8.06 4.97
C LYS A 238 30.26 -9.27 4.03
N PRO A 239 31.32 -9.42 3.22
CA PRO A 239 31.56 -10.65 2.47
C PRO A 239 31.67 -11.82 3.45
N GLY A 240 30.72 -12.75 3.40
CA GLY A 240 30.59 -13.87 4.33
C GLY A 240 29.57 -13.68 5.46
N SER A 241 28.97 -12.52 5.65
CA SER A 241 27.78 -12.37 6.48
C SER A 241 26.54 -12.82 5.71
N THR A 242 25.60 -13.42 6.42
CA THR A 242 24.42 -14.17 5.99
C THR A 242 23.35 -13.41 5.17
N SER A 243 23.73 -12.46 4.31
CA SER A 243 22.80 -11.79 3.38
C SER A 243 22.11 -12.78 2.46
N PHE A 244 22.85 -13.79 2.02
CA PHE A 244 22.27 -14.88 1.22
C PHE A 244 22.14 -16.10 2.11
N PRO A 245 20.92 -16.70 2.20
CA PRO A 245 20.78 -17.96 2.93
C PRO A 245 21.67 -19.03 2.32
N ASP A 246 22.35 -19.80 3.18
CA ASP A 246 23.19 -20.91 2.78
C ASP A 246 22.39 -21.90 1.90
N LYS A 247 23.12 -22.65 1.08
CA LYS A 247 22.54 -23.67 0.21
C LYS A 247 21.62 -24.64 0.95
N HIS A 248 22.00 -25.04 2.17
CA HIS A 248 21.20 -25.93 3.00
C HIS A 248 19.93 -25.27 3.51
N ILE A 249 19.98 -24.00 3.92
CA ILE A 249 18.83 -23.21 4.32
C ILE A 249 17.85 -23.06 3.12
N LYS A 250 18.37 -22.74 1.94
CA LYS A 250 17.54 -22.65 0.71
C LYS A 250 16.84 -23.96 0.37
N ARG A 251 17.48 -25.12 0.63
CA ARG A 251 16.84 -26.42 0.43
C ARG A 251 15.68 -26.63 1.40
N VAL A 252 15.86 -26.26 2.68
CA VAL A 252 14.80 -26.34 3.70
C VAL A 252 13.63 -25.42 3.34
N HIS A 253 13.88 -24.17 2.98
CA HIS A 253 12.83 -23.25 2.57
C HIS A 253 12.07 -23.73 1.32
N ARG A 254 12.78 -24.29 0.34
CA ARG A 254 12.16 -24.86 -0.87
C ARG A 254 11.31 -26.10 -0.56
N ALA A 255 11.71 -26.93 0.39
CA ALA A 255 10.89 -28.04 0.87
C ALA A 255 9.59 -27.55 1.52
N LEU A 256 9.68 -26.45 2.32
CA LEU A 256 8.50 -25.80 2.91
C LEU A 256 7.59 -25.14 1.86
N ASP A 257 8.15 -24.59 0.78
CA ASP A 257 7.36 -24.05 -0.36
C ASP A 257 6.60 -25.16 -1.11
N SER A 258 7.03 -26.40 -0.97
CA SER A 258 6.37 -27.57 -1.56
C SER A 258 5.51 -28.34 -0.54
N ASP A 259 5.31 -27.79 0.65
CA ASP A 259 4.57 -28.40 1.78
C ASP A 259 5.07 -29.80 2.17
N ASP A 260 6.38 -30.07 1.97
CA ASP A 260 7.01 -31.39 2.19
C ASP A 260 7.79 -31.39 3.51
N VAL A 261 7.08 -31.66 4.62
CA VAL A 261 7.66 -31.73 5.97
C VAL A 261 8.57 -32.95 6.13
N GLU A 262 8.31 -34.04 5.38
CA GLU A 262 9.17 -35.22 5.41
C GLU A 262 10.55 -34.91 4.84
N LEU A 263 10.60 -34.22 3.70
CA LEU A 263 11.85 -33.73 3.12
C LEU A 263 12.59 -32.77 4.05
N VAL A 264 11.87 -31.83 4.73
CA VAL A 264 12.48 -30.99 5.77
C VAL A 264 13.14 -31.83 6.83
N THR A 265 12.45 -32.85 7.35
CA THR A 265 12.98 -33.74 8.39
C THR A 265 14.23 -34.52 7.90
N MET A 266 14.24 -34.97 6.65
CA MET A 266 15.41 -35.62 6.04
C MET A 266 16.61 -34.65 5.95
N LEU A 267 16.38 -33.41 5.49
CA LEU A 267 17.42 -32.39 5.37
C LEU A 267 18.02 -32.01 6.72
N LEU A 268 17.22 -31.97 7.78
CA LEU A 268 17.71 -31.74 9.14
C LEU A 268 18.57 -32.89 9.65
N ARG A 269 18.25 -34.14 9.29
CA ARG A 269 19.06 -35.36 9.63
C ARG A 269 20.41 -35.36 8.93
N GLU A 270 20.59 -34.65 7.80
CA GLU A 270 21.90 -34.43 7.17
C GLU A 270 22.86 -33.66 8.10
N GLY A 271 22.33 -32.95 9.12
CA GLY A 271 23.12 -32.29 10.16
C GLY A 271 23.78 -30.97 9.75
N HIS A 272 23.45 -30.43 8.57
CA HIS A 272 24.03 -29.19 8.07
C HIS A 272 23.36 -27.93 8.64
N THR A 273 22.13 -28.05 9.12
CA THR A 273 21.37 -26.92 9.71
C THR A 273 20.33 -27.46 10.69
N THR A 274 19.81 -26.56 11.54
CA THR A 274 18.71 -26.81 12.47
C THR A 274 17.47 -26.02 12.05
N LEU A 275 16.29 -26.32 12.62
CA LEU A 275 15.08 -25.52 12.39
C LEU A 275 15.26 -24.05 12.80
N ASP A 276 15.91 -23.82 13.94
CA ASP A 276 16.18 -22.46 14.43
C ASP A 276 17.28 -21.78 13.60
N GLY A 277 18.36 -22.47 13.27
CA GLY A 277 19.44 -21.95 12.44
C GLY A 277 19.03 -21.58 11.02
N SER A 278 18.01 -22.25 10.48
CA SER A 278 17.40 -21.92 9.17
C SER A 278 16.23 -20.96 9.28
N CYS A 279 15.82 -20.55 10.47
CA CYS A 279 14.56 -19.84 10.72
C CYS A 279 13.35 -20.53 10.04
N ALA A 280 13.36 -21.86 9.94
CA ALA A 280 12.39 -22.62 9.19
C ALA A 280 10.96 -22.43 9.71
N LEU A 281 10.79 -22.33 11.04
CA LEU A 281 9.48 -22.06 11.63
C LEU A 281 8.97 -20.65 11.30
N HIS A 282 9.84 -19.63 11.31
CA HIS A 282 9.49 -18.27 10.87
C HIS A 282 9.07 -18.28 9.38
N TYR A 283 9.81 -19.02 8.56
CA TYR A 283 9.51 -19.15 7.15
C TYR A 283 8.16 -19.85 6.90
N ALA A 284 7.92 -20.99 7.57
CA ALA A 284 6.66 -21.73 7.46
C ALA A 284 5.46 -20.86 7.89
N VAL A 285 5.57 -20.19 9.03
CA VAL A 285 4.52 -19.27 9.51
C VAL A 285 4.29 -18.11 8.55
N ALA A 286 5.32 -17.61 7.87
CA ALA A 286 5.17 -16.51 6.92
C ALA A 286 4.55 -16.96 5.58
N TYR A 287 4.94 -18.13 5.06
CA TYR A 287 4.74 -18.44 3.64
C TYR A 287 4.09 -19.81 3.36
N ALA A 288 4.25 -20.81 4.25
CA ALA A 288 3.64 -22.14 4.07
C ALA A 288 2.17 -22.16 4.49
N ASP A 289 1.45 -23.24 4.22
CA ASP A 289 0.08 -23.40 4.66
C ASP A 289 -0.02 -23.66 6.19
N ALA A 290 -1.23 -23.53 6.75
CA ALA A 290 -1.46 -23.72 8.18
C ALA A 290 -1.21 -25.18 8.61
N LYS A 291 -1.47 -26.14 7.72
CA LYS A 291 -1.26 -27.56 7.98
C LYS A 291 0.22 -27.88 8.09
N THR A 292 1.02 -27.51 7.08
CA THR A 292 2.49 -27.64 7.06
C THR A 292 3.13 -26.98 8.26
N THR A 293 2.67 -25.76 8.62
CA THR A 293 3.13 -25.04 9.82
C THR A 293 2.84 -25.83 11.09
N THR A 294 1.64 -26.42 11.22
CA THR A 294 1.27 -27.19 12.41
C THR A 294 2.06 -28.49 12.49
N GLU A 295 2.22 -29.21 11.38
CA GLU A 295 3.06 -30.42 11.30
C GLU A 295 4.51 -30.12 11.70
N LEU A 296 5.07 -28.99 11.24
CA LEU A 296 6.42 -28.59 11.60
C LEU A 296 6.54 -28.27 13.12
N LEU A 297 5.52 -27.64 13.70
CA LEU A 297 5.43 -27.39 15.14
C LEU A 297 5.33 -28.69 15.95
N ASP A 298 4.65 -29.70 15.44
CA ASP A 298 4.47 -30.99 16.10
C ASP A 298 5.76 -31.83 16.17
N LEU A 299 6.73 -31.55 15.29
CA LEU A 299 8.06 -32.16 15.39
C LEU A 299 8.77 -31.78 16.69
N ALA A 300 8.39 -30.68 17.34
CA ALA A 300 8.98 -30.16 18.59
C ALA A 300 10.53 -30.00 18.52
N LEU A 301 11.08 -29.73 17.36
CA LEU A 301 12.52 -29.54 17.12
C LEU A 301 12.93 -28.07 17.05
N ALA A 302 11.97 -27.12 17.10
CA ALA A 302 12.20 -25.69 17.05
C ALA A 302 11.87 -25.03 18.40
N ASP A 303 12.64 -24.02 18.78
CA ASP A 303 12.24 -23.11 19.86
C ASP A 303 11.19 -22.12 19.35
N VAL A 304 9.96 -22.27 19.83
CA VAL A 304 8.81 -21.42 19.47
C VAL A 304 9.04 -19.93 19.82
N ASN A 305 9.96 -19.66 20.76
CA ASN A 305 10.32 -18.29 21.17
C ASN A 305 11.62 -17.79 20.53
N HIS A 306 12.19 -18.57 19.61
CA HIS A 306 13.35 -18.12 18.84
C HIS A 306 13.04 -16.82 18.09
N LYS A 307 14.02 -15.90 18.04
CA LYS A 307 13.92 -14.64 17.29
C LYS A 307 14.77 -14.70 16.03
N ASN A 308 14.19 -14.27 14.92
CA ASN A 308 14.94 -14.18 13.66
C ASN A 308 15.96 -13.04 13.67
N SER A 309 16.72 -12.86 12.59
CA SER A 309 17.73 -11.80 12.43
C SER A 309 17.16 -10.37 12.61
N ARG A 310 15.87 -10.18 12.36
CA ARG A 310 15.14 -8.92 12.59
C ARG A 310 14.66 -8.73 14.03
N GLY A 311 14.88 -9.70 14.92
CA GLY A 311 14.41 -9.69 16.31
C GLY A 311 12.92 -10.01 16.49
N PHE A 312 12.23 -10.54 15.46
CA PHE A 312 10.84 -10.98 15.55
C PHE A 312 10.76 -12.43 16.02
N SER A 313 9.88 -12.73 16.97
CA SER A 313 9.50 -14.11 17.28
C SER A 313 8.52 -14.66 16.24
N VAL A 314 8.33 -15.97 16.23
CA VAL A 314 7.37 -16.64 15.33
C VAL A 314 5.95 -16.11 15.53
N LEU A 315 5.56 -15.75 16.77
CA LEU A 315 4.25 -15.18 17.09
C LEU A 315 4.05 -13.79 16.46
N HIS A 316 5.11 -12.97 16.37
CA HIS A 316 5.05 -11.68 15.66
C HIS A 316 4.76 -11.88 14.16
N ILE A 317 5.40 -12.88 13.53
CA ILE A 317 5.16 -13.21 12.12
C ILE A 317 3.72 -13.73 11.91
N ALA A 318 3.23 -14.60 12.81
CA ALA A 318 1.84 -15.08 12.77
C ALA A 318 0.82 -13.92 12.88
N ALA A 319 1.10 -12.94 13.73
CA ALA A 319 0.26 -11.74 13.86
C ALA A 319 0.26 -10.89 12.58
N MET A 320 1.40 -10.79 11.87
CA MET A 320 1.50 -10.11 10.57
C MET A 320 0.67 -10.82 9.49
N ARG A 321 0.66 -12.14 9.51
CA ARG A 321 -0.10 -12.96 8.56
C ARG A 321 -1.61 -12.96 8.83
N LYS A 322 -2.04 -12.62 10.05
CA LYS A 322 -3.45 -12.62 10.50
C LYS A 322 -4.10 -14.01 10.40
N GLU A 323 -3.35 -15.08 10.73
CA GLU A 323 -3.82 -16.48 10.69
C GLU A 323 -4.13 -16.99 12.11
N PRO A 324 -5.42 -16.98 12.55
CA PRO A 324 -5.79 -17.34 13.92
C PRO A 324 -5.40 -18.75 14.31
N ASN A 325 -5.54 -19.71 13.39
CA ASN A 325 -5.21 -21.11 13.64
C ASN A 325 -3.72 -21.31 13.98
N ILE A 326 -2.84 -20.61 13.26
CA ILE A 326 -1.40 -20.63 13.54
C ILE A 326 -1.11 -19.96 14.89
N ILE A 327 -1.77 -18.84 15.20
CA ILE A 327 -1.62 -18.14 16.49
C ILE A 327 -2.01 -19.06 17.65
N VAL A 328 -3.16 -19.74 17.57
CA VAL A 328 -3.60 -20.70 18.58
C VAL A 328 -2.59 -21.84 18.73
N SER A 329 -2.13 -22.43 17.63
CA SER A 329 -1.14 -23.51 17.64
C SER A 329 0.17 -23.07 18.32
N LEU A 330 0.66 -21.87 18.04
CA LEU A 330 1.86 -21.31 18.65
C LEU A 330 1.69 -21.07 20.16
N LEU A 331 0.54 -20.50 20.57
CA LEU A 331 0.24 -20.25 21.98
C LEU A 331 0.12 -21.55 22.78
N THR A 332 -0.51 -22.58 22.22
CA THR A 332 -0.60 -23.90 22.88
C THR A 332 0.77 -24.59 23.01
N LYS A 333 1.72 -24.29 22.12
CA LYS A 333 3.11 -24.76 22.20
C LYS A 333 4.03 -23.87 23.07
N GLY A 334 3.48 -22.85 23.74
CA GLY A 334 4.21 -22.02 24.70
C GLY A 334 4.86 -20.76 24.11
N ALA A 335 4.38 -20.25 22.99
CA ALA A 335 4.79 -18.94 22.49
C ALA A 335 4.44 -17.84 23.49
N ARG A 336 5.33 -16.86 23.67
CA ARG A 336 5.19 -15.77 24.65
C ARG A 336 4.53 -14.53 24.03
N PRO A 337 3.27 -14.19 24.39
CA PRO A 337 2.58 -13.02 23.84
C PRO A 337 3.17 -11.68 24.29
N ALA A 338 3.92 -11.69 25.41
CA ALA A 338 4.53 -10.51 26.00
C ALA A 338 5.85 -10.10 25.34
N ASP A 339 6.43 -10.95 24.47
CA ASP A 339 7.68 -10.64 23.80
C ASP A 339 7.53 -9.40 22.93
N LEU A 340 8.60 -8.60 22.90
CA LEU A 340 8.66 -7.36 22.15
C LEU A 340 9.56 -7.50 20.92
N THR A 341 9.15 -6.84 19.84
CA THR A 341 9.98 -6.57 18.67
C THR A 341 11.06 -5.53 19.01
N PRO A 342 12.08 -5.30 18.19
CA PRO A 342 13.09 -4.26 18.41
C PRO A 342 12.51 -2.84 18.55
N ASP A 343 11.37 -2.57 17.91
CA ASP A 343 10.63 -1.31 18.02
C ASP A 343 9.60 -1.28 19.16
N GLY A 344 9.69 -2.25 20.10
CA GLY A 344 8.93 -2.29 21.34
C GLY A 344 7.46 -2.71 21.20
N ARG A 345 7.08 -3.41 20.14
CA ARG A 345 5.69 -3.85 19.88
C ARG A 345 5.47 -5.30 20.26
N LYS A 346 4.33 -5.59 20.85
CA LYS A 346 3.81 -6.95 21.05
C LYS A 346 3.12 -7.47 19.78
N ALA A 347 3.00 -8.77 19.64
CA ALA A 347 2.24 -9.42 18.56
C ALA A 347 0.81 -8.87 18.43
N LEU A 348 0.13 -8.63 19.54
CA LEU A 348 -1.22 -8.01 19.58
C LEU A 348 -1.24 -6.62 18.93
N GLN A 349 -0.28 -5.75 19.24
CA GLN A 349 -0.22 -4.40 18.65
C GLN A 349 0.06 -4.45 17.14
N ILE A 350 0.90 -5.40 16.69
CA ILE A 350 1.12 -5.63 15.27
C ILE A 350 -0.19 -6.02 14.58
N SER A 351 -0.90 -7.00 15.10
CA SER A 351 -2.19 -7.43 14.55
C SER A 351 -3.20 -6.28 14.48
N LYS A 352 -3.35 -5.50 15.55
CA LYS A 352 -4.23 -4.32 15.59
C LYS A 352 -3.89 -3.27 14.54
N ARG A 353 -2.60 -2.97 14.33
CA ARG A 353 -2.12 -1.98 13.33
C ARG A 353 -2.31 -2.40 11.88
N LEU A 354 -2.41 -3.70 11.65
CA LEU A 354 -2.66 -4.26 10.32
C LEU A 354 -4.17 -4.40 9.99
N THR A 355 -5.04 -4.03 10.92
CA THR A 355 -6.48 -4.23 10.78
C THR A 355 -7.20 -2.90 10.94
N PHE A 356 -8.20 -2.64 10.10
CA PHE A 356 -9.13 -1.54 10.29
C PHE A 356 -10.47 -2.07 10.80
N ASP A 357 -11.25 -1.22 11.46
CA ASP A 357 -12.54 -1.63 12.03
C ASP A 357 -13.58 -1.77 10.92
N VAL A 358 -13.93 -3.02 10.60
CA VAL A 358 -14.99 -3.34 9.63
C VAL A 358 -16.31 -3.52 10.38
N THR A 359 -16.84 -2.47 10.97
CA THR A 359 -18.15 -2.54 11.61
C THR A 359 -19.33 -2.55 10.63
N GLN A 360 -19.11 -2.42 9.33
CA GLN A 360 -20.16 -2.33 8.31
C GLN A 360 -19.92 -3.09 7.00
N GLY A 361 -19.33 -4.26 7.01
CA GLY A 361 -19.20 -5.03 5.77
C GLY A 361 -19.07 -6.53 6.01
N ASN A 362 -20.02 -7.33 5.45
CA ASN A 362 -19.97 -8.79 5.39
C ASN A 362 -18.69 -9.27 4.68
N CYS A 363 -17.56 -9.28 5.36
CA CYS A 363 -16.39 -10.05 4.95
C CYS A 363 -16.22 -11.19 5.92
N ALA A 364 -16.31 -12.41 5.42
CA ALA A 364 -16.09 -13.68 6.12
C ALA A 364 -14.59 -13.89 6.42
N PHE A 365 -13.96 -12.93 7.06
CA PHE A 365 -12.63 -13.08 7.64
C PHE A 365 -12.75 -12.84 9.14
N TYR A 366 -12.04 -13.63 9.92
CA TYR A 366 -11.99 -13.56 11.38
C TYR A 366 -11.92 -12.11 11.84
N SER A 367 -12.81 -11.73 12.76
CA SER A 367 -12.87 -10.34 13.21
C SER A 367 -11.56 -9.96 13.91
N PRO A 368 -11.13 -8.70 13.85
CA PRO A 368 -9.98 -8.21 14.61
C PRO A 368 -10.09 -8.55 16.10
N HIS A 369 -11.32 -8.63 16.59
CA HIS A 369 -11.66 -9.01 17.96
C HIS A 369 -11.25 -10.46 18.27
N GLU A 370 -11.43 -11.40 17.36
CA GLU A 370 -11.04 -12.81 17.58
C GLU A 370 -9.53 -12.98 17.67
N ILE A 371 -8.77 -12.35 16.76
CA ILE A 371 -7.31 -12.38 16.81
C ILE A 371 -6.81 -11.67 18.09
N ALA A 372 -7.40 -10.54 18.46
CA ALA A 372 -7.06 -9.85 19.68
C ALA A 372 -7.37 -10.69 20.94
N CYS A 373 -8.53 -11.37 20.99
CA CYS A 373 -8.88 -12.27 22.09
C CYS A 373 -7.93 -13.46 22.24
N LEU A 374 -7.30 -13.93 21.15
CA LEU A 374 -6.32 -15.02 21.21
C LEU A 374 -4.96 -14.56 21.75
N LEU A 375 -4.63 -13.27 21.63
CA LEU A 375 -3.35 -12.72 22.06
C LEU A 375 -3.41 -12.03 23.44
N TYR A 376 -4.60 -11.92 24.05
CA TYR A 376 -4.80 -11.46 25.42
C TYR A 376 -4.55 -12.59 26.41
#